data_a82808f6f1d095373414b7976f6215a2
#
_entry.id   a82808f6f1d095373414b7976f6215a2
#
_cell.length_a   1.000
_cell.length_b   1.000
_cell.length_c   1.000
_cell.angle_alpha   90.00
_cell.angle_beta   90.00
_cell.angle_gamma   90.00
#
_symmetry.space_group_name_H-M   'P 1'
#
loop_
_entity.id
_entity.type
_entity.pdbx_description
1 polymer ?
#
loop_
_entity_poly.entity_id
_entity_poly.type
_entity_poly.pdbx_seq_one_letter_code
_entity_poly.pdbx_strand_id
1 'polypeptide(L)'
;MNWGKDILFSLVLFLLASFCLLSILGINSEPLPELKLDISKPTEPWIIEIIPPGGSIFSVLANQNVPPQEIGLLAYNFGDYIDVTTIQPGDTLKVLLSEDKQHIKKLMFVQEPTTRHHFTVSGDSLIYHLEALPVKKAKRIIEGTIQETLDATLLTMGFAPQDKQAINNGLETEINFSRDARNGDQFLVFVEERIFEGKTLPGRKIFYVQYTGERTGTCELFRYEDAEENSVLNGLYTIEGKSCHSNGVGFPLSVIHVVSSFGKRLDPFHGSWANHQGVDYRAHYGTPVYAVAGGKVTTASYNGGWGNEIRINHPSGLSTQYAHLS
;
A
#
# COMPACT_ATOMS: atom_id res chain seq x y z
N MET A 1 -36.72 -0.77 43.81
CA MET A 1 -37.09 -1.39 42.51
C MET A 1 -35.84 -1.97 41.92
N ASN A 2 -35.74 -3.30 41.80
CA ASN A 2 -34.52 -4.03 41.48
C ASN A 2 -34.40 -4.27 39.93
N TRP A 3 -33.99 -3.26 39.20
CA TRP A 3 -33.86 -3.34 37.75
C TRP A 3 -32.64 -4.16 37.25
N GLY A 4 -31.68 -4.44 38.13
CA GLY A 4 -30.47 -5.18 37.75
C GLY A 4 -30.60 -6.71 37.67
N LYS A 5 -31.59 -7.28 38.37
CA LYS A 5 -31.78 -8.74 38.38
C LYS A 5 -32.59 -9.25 37.18
N ASP A 6 -33.50 -8.44 36.67
CA ASP A 6 -34.38 -8.85 35.57
C ASP A 6 -33.62 -8.83 34.22
N ILE A 7 -32.63 -7.95 34.06
CA ILE A 7 -31.77 -7.91 32.84
C ILE A 7 -30.82 -9.11 32.82
N LEU A 8 -30.25 -9.48 33.97
CA LEU A 8 -29.35 -10.65 34.08
C LEU A 8 -30.08 -11.95 33.78
N PHE A 9 -31.32 -12.07 34.28
CA PHE A 9 -32.17 -13.26 34.07
C PHE A 9 -32.60 -13.40 32.62
N SER A 10 -32.90 -12.29 31.94
CA SER A 10 -33.26 -12.26 30.52
C SER A 10 -32.07 -12.65 29.61
N LEU A 11 -30.86 -12.20 29.96
CA LEU A 11 -29.64 -12.52 29.20
C LEU A 11 -29.26 -14.01 29.34
N VAL A 12 -29.41 -14.58 30.53
CA VAL A 12 -29.11 -16.00 30.77
C VAL A 12 -30.15 -16.90 30.07
N LEU A 13 -31.42 -16.49 30.01
CA LEU A 13 -32.46 -17.25 29.28
C LEU A 13 -32.21 -17.21 27.77
N PHE A 14 -31.73 -16.08 27.22
CA PHE A 14 -31.40 -15.95 25.79
C PHE A 14 -30.20 -16.82 25.41
N LEU A 15 -29.19 -16.90 26.26
CA LEU A 15 -28.01 -17.76 26.06
C LEU A 15 -28.36 -19.25 26.13
N LEU A 16 -29.24 -19.65 27.07
CA LEU A 16 -29.73 -21.03 27.21
C LEU A 16 -30.63 -21.44 26.02
N ALA A 17 -31.48 -20.54 25.54
CA ALA A 17 -32.31 -20.80 24.36
C ALA A 17 -31.47 -20.93 23.09
N SER A 18 -30.39 -20.16 22.94
CA SER A 18 -29.46 -20.26 21.84
C SER A 18 -28.68 -21.58 21.84
N PHE A 19 -28.33 -22.10 23.04
CA PHE A 19 -27.63 -23.37 23.19
C PHE A 19 -28.54 -24.57 22.90
N CYS A 20 -29.83 -24.51 23.29
CA CYS A 20 -30.81 -25.54 22.93
C CYS A 20 -31.17 -25.57 21.46
N LEU A 21 -31.17 -24.42 20.76
CA LEU A 21 -31.45 -24.37 19.31
C LEU A 21 -30.33 -25.00 18.47
N LEU A 22 -29.07 -24.87 18.90
CA LEU A 22 -27.91 -25.48 18.25
C LEU A 22 -27.90 -27.02 18.39
N SER A 23 -28.44 -27.58 19.47
CA SER A 23 -28.53 -29.03 19.66
C SER A 23 -29.69 -29.66 18.89
N ILE A 24 -30.73 -28.90 18.52
CA ILE A 24 -31.87 -29.39 17.72
C ILE A 24 -31.59 -29.44 16.22
N LEU A 25 -30.61 -28.63 15.73
CA LEU A 25 -30.27 -28.56 14.32
C LEU A 25 -29.30 -29.66 13.84
N GLY A 26 -28.88 -30.58 14.74
CA GLY A 26 -28.06 -31.73 14.33
C GLY A 26 -26.75 -31.37 13.64
N ILE A 27 -26.19 -30.19 13.89
CA ILE A 27 -24.88 -29.80 13.38
C ILE A 27 -23.84 -30.54 14.21
N ASN A 28 -23.53 -31.76 13.79
CA ASN A 28 -22.33 -32.45 14.23
C ASN A 28 -21.14 -31.60 13.78
N SER A 29 -20.55 -30.86 14.71
CA SER A 29 -19.22 -30.31 14.52
C SER A 29 -18.27 -31.50 14.45
N GLU A 30 -17.95 -31.94 13.25
CA GLU A 30 -16.77 -32.81 13.08
C GLU A 30 -15.59 -32.05 13.67
N PRO A 31 -14.79 -32.67 14.54
CA PRO A 31 -13.59 -32.05 15.04
C PRO A 31 -12.72 -31.67 13.85
N LEU A 32 -12.30 -30.42 13.79
CA LEU A 32 -11.34 -29.96 12.78
C LEU A 32 -10.21 -30.99 12.71
N PRO A 33 -9.80 -31.45 11.54
CA PRO A 33 -8.71 -32.39 11.41
C PRO A 33 -7.49 -31.78 12.11
N GLU A 34 -6.99 -32.49 13.12
CA GLU A 34 -5.70 -32.14 13.75
C GLU A 34 -4.66 -32.04 12.64
N LEU A 35 -4.22 -30.83 12.38
CA LEU A 35 -3.09 -30.59 11.46
C LEU A 35 -1.87 -31.19 12.15
N LYS A 36 -1.61 -32.47 11.92
CA LYS A 36 -0.34 -33.09 12.34
C LYS A 36 0.73 -32.41 11.49
N LEU A 37 1.39 -31.39 12.09
CA LEU A 37 2.64 -30.91 11.55
C LEU A 37 3.59 -32.11 11.51
N ASP A 38 3.90 -32.55 10.30
CA ASP A 38 4.94 -33.56 10.07
C ASP A 38 6.31 -32.89 10.33
N ILE A 39 6.76 -32.95 11.58
CA ILE A 39 8.02 -32.35 12.06
C ILE A 39 9.24 -33.14 11.51
N SER A 40 9.02 -34.22 10.74
CA SER A 40 10.05 -35.14 10.28
C SER A 40 10.75 -34.72 8.98
N LYS A 41 10.29 -33.68 8.27
CA LYS A 41 11.04 -33.14 7.13
C LYS A 41 12.12 -32.19 7.64
N PRO A 42 13.39 -32.43 7.35
CA PRO A 42 14.44 -31.46 7.63
C PRO A 42 14.04 -30.15 6.94
N THR A 43 13.99 -29.08 7.72
CA THR A 43 13.74 -27.73 7.18
C THR A 43 14.86 -27.45 6.18
N GLU A 44 14.51 -27.31 4.89
CA GLU A 44 15.46 -26.91 3.86
C GLU A 44 16.18 -25.65 4.35
N PRO A 45 17.51 -25.55 4.26
CA PRO A 45 18.27 -24.43 4.79
C PRO A 45 18.13 -23.20 3.87
N TRP A 46 17.00 -22.54 3.95
CA TRP A 46 16.74 -21.31 3.20
C TRP A 46 17.58 -20.16 3.75
N ILE A 47 18.26 -19.45 2.86
CA ILE A 47 18.84 -18.13 3.13
C ILE A 47 17.70 -17.14 2.97
N ILE A 48 17.46 -16.32 3.99
CA ILE A 48 16.36 -15.35 4.00
C ILE A 48 16.98 -13.95 4.09
N GLU A 49 16.68 -13.12 3.08
CA GLU A 49 17.20 -11.77 2.96
C GLU A 49 16.07 -10.78 2.71
N ILE A 50 16.26 -9.57 3.19
CA ILE A 50 15.36 -8.43 2.94
C ILE A 50 16.06 -7.50 1.96
N ILE A 51 15.33 -7.05 0.94
CA ILE A 51 15.85 -6.08 -0.03
C ILE A 51 16.12 -4.76 0.70
N PRO A 52 17.37 -4.30 0.77
CA PRO A 52 17.70 -3.04 1.44
C PRO A 52 17.38 -1.83 0.56
N PRO A 53 17.32 -0.61 1.13
CA PRO A 53 17.22 0.62 0.34
C PRO A 53 18.33 0.72 -0.71
N GLY A 54 17.95 0.96 -1.97
CA GLY A 54 18.86 0.99 -3.11
C GLY A 54 19.41 -0.37 -3.55
N GLY A 55 18.98 -1.45 -2.90
CA GLY A 55 19.35 -2.82 -3.27
C GLY A 55 18.45 -3.40 -4.35
N SER A 56 18.89 -4.52 -4.90
CA SER A 56 18.14 -5.34 -5.85
C SER A 56 18.25 -6.81 -5.47
N ILE A 57 17.40 -7.67 -6.03
CA ILE A 57 17.50 -9.12 -5.87
C ILE A 57 18.93 -9.58 -6.24
N PHE A 58 19.47 -9.05 -7.32
CA PHE A 58 20.79 -9.44 -7.83
C PHE A 58 21.92 -9.02 -6.88
N SER A 59 21.85 -7.82 -6.29
CA SER A 59 22.83 -7.36 -5.30
C SER A 59 22.77 -8.19 -4.02
N VAL A 60 21.58 -8.57 -3.59
CA VAL A 60 21.38 -9.44 -2.41
C VAL A 60 21.98 -10.83 -2.66
N LEU A 61 21.75 -11.43 -3.83
CA LEU A 61 22.33 -12.72 -4.20
C LEU A 61 23.87 -12.68 -4.29
N ALA A 62 24.41 -11.60 -4.85
CA ALA A 62 25.86 -11.39 -4.93
C ALA A 62 26.50 -11.30 -3.53
N ASN A 63 25.84 -10.64 -2.57
CA ASN A 63 26.29 -10.56 -1.18
C ASN A 63 26.28 -11.91 -0.46
N GLN A 64 25.46 -12.87 -0.93
CA GLN A 64 25.44 -14.25 -0.43
C GLN A 64 26.44 -15.16 -1.16
N ASN A 65 27.36 -14.59 -1.94
CA ASN A 65 28.36 -15.30 -2.73
C ASN A 65 27.76 -16.29 -3.76
N VAL A 66 26.58 -15.99 -4.26
CA VAL A 66 25.98 -16.74 -5.37
C VAL A 66 26.82 -16.47 -6.62
N PRO A 67 27.21 -17.50 -7.38
CA PRO A 67 28.04 -17.33 -8.57
C PRO A 67 27.40 -16.39 -9.59
N PRO A 68 28.20 -15.51 -10.27
CA PRO A 68 27.67 -14.55 -11.24
C PRO A 68 26.88 -15.18 -12.40
N GLN A 69 27.22 -16.42 -12.79
CA GLN A 69 26.49 -17.14 -13.84
C GLN A 69 25.06 -17.48 -13.41
N GLU A 70 24.85 -17.89 -12.15
CA GLU A 70 23.55 -18.19 -11.59
C GLU A 70 22.69 -16.91 -11.47
N ILE A 71 23.33 -15.80 -11.06
CA ILE A 71 22.66 -14.48 -11.02
C ILE A 71 22.26 -14.04 -12.42
N GLY A 72 23.11 -14.26 -13.42
CA GLY A 72 22.84 -13.92 -14.82
C GLY A 72 21.66 -14.70 -15.40
N LEU A 73 21.56 -16.01 -15.08
CA LEU A 73 20.42 -16.85 -15.49
C LEU A 73 19.11 -16.34 -14.89
N LEU A 74 19.13 -15.98 -13.61
CA LEU A 74 17.95 -15.36 -12.97
C LEU A 74 17.60 -14.02 -13.60
N ALA A 75 18.59 -13.15 -13.80
CA ALA A 75 18.36 -11.82 -14.38
C ALA A 75 17.73 -11.88 -15.77
N TYR A 76 18.10 -12.85 -16.58
CA TYR A 76 17.55 -13.05 -17.91
C TYR A 76 16.07 -13.50 -17.89
N ASN A 77 15.74 -14.41 -16.99
CA ASN A 77 14.40 -15.04 -16.98
C ASN A 77 13.42 -14.42 -16.00
N PHE A 78 13.90 -13.72 -14.95
CA PHE A 78 13.05 -13.23 -13.86
C PHE A 78 12.05 -12.16 -14.30
N GLY A 79 12.48 -11.30 -15.20
CA GLY A 79 11.68 -10.22 -15.77
C GLY A 79 10.45 -10.68 -16.57
N ASP A 80 10.42 -11.93 -17.01
CA ASP A 80 9.27 -12.52 -17.70
C ASP A 80 8.09 -12.78 -16.75
N TYR A 81 8.36 -12.86 -15.46
CA TYR A 81 7.37 -13.23 -14.43
C TYR A 81 7.08 -12.11 -13.44
N ILE A 82 8.05 -11.25 -13.16
CA ILE A 82 7.94 -10.16 -12.18
C ILE A 82 8.48 -8.88 -12.80
N ASP A 83 7.68 -7.83 -12.74
CA ASP A 83 8.16 -6.50 -13.07
C ASP A 83 9.19 -6.04 -12.02
N VAL A 84 10.46 -6.07 -12.40
CA VAL A 84 11.58 -5.71 -11.52
C VAL A 84 11.52 -4.27 -11.02
N THR A 85 10.76 -3.40 -11.70
CA THR A 85 10.57 -1.99 -11.29
C THR A 85 9.63 -1.86 -10.11
N THR A 86 8.87 -2.89 -9.78
CA THR A 86 7.95 -2.92 -8.64
C THR A 86 8.60 -3.41 -7.34
N ILE A 87 9.84 -3.91 -7.40
CA ILE A 87 10.59 -4.40 -6.25
C ILE A 87 10.95 -3.23 -5.33
N GLN A 88 10.64 -3.37 -4.05
CA GLN A 88 10.82 -2.32 -3.06
C GLN A 88 11.74 -2.76 -1.89
N PRO A 89 12.38 -1.79 -1.22
CA PRO A 89 13.02 -2.07 0.06
C PRO A 89 12.01 -2.65 1.05
N GLY A 90 12.38 -3.74 1.71
CA GLY A 90 11.50 -4.48 2.61
C GLY A 90 10.92 -5.76 2.02
N ASP A 91 10.93 -5.92 0.69
CA ASP A 91 10.58 -7.19 0.05
C ASP A 91 11.51 -8.31 0.52
N THR A 92 10.98 -9.51 0.61
CA THR A 92 11.76 -10.65 1.14
C THR A 92 12.16 -11.61 0.03
N LEU A 93 13.43 -11.93 -0.01
CA LEU A 93 14.00 -12.96 -0.88
C LEU A 93 14.41 -14.16 -0.05
N LYS A 94 13.97 -15.36 -0.44
CA LYS A 94 14.42 -16.64 0.14
C LYS A 94 15.09 -17.44 -0.95
N VAL A 95 16.26 -17.94 -0.66
CA VAL A 95 17.07 -18.68 -1.63
C VAL A 95 17.48 -20.02 -1.03
N LEU A 96 17.30 -21.08 -1.78
CA LEU A 96 17.80 -22.40 -1.47
C LEU A 96 18.94 -22.74 -2.44
N LEU A 97 20.14 -22.88 -1.92
CA LEU A 97 21.32 -23.27 -2.69
C LEU A 97 21.51 -24.80 -2.68
N SER A 98 22.32 -25.27 -3.62
CA SER A 98 22.88 -26.61 -3.60
C SER A 98 23.81 -26.81 -2.39
N GLU A 99 24.16 -28.05 -2.07
CA GLU A 99 25.05 -28.37 -0.92
C GLU A 99 26.44 -27.73 -1.05
N ASP A 100 26.94 -27.64 -2.27
CA ASP A 100 28.21 -26.97 -2.61
C ASP A 100 28.11 -25.45 -2.68
N LYS A 101 26.88 -24.91 -2.51
CA LYS A 101 26.52 -23.46 -2.63
C LYS A 101 26.86 -22.83 -3.98
N GLN A 102 27.05 -23.64 -5.02
CA GLN A 102 27.40 -23.14 -6.35
C GLN A 102 26.17 -22.90 -7.25
N HIS A 103 25.03 -23.51 -6.91
CA HIS A 103 23.82 -23.43 -7.75
C HIS A 103 22.59 -23.03 -6.93
N ILE A 104 21.72 -22.25 -7.53
CA ILE A 104 20.39 -21.95 -6.97
C ILE A 104 19.48 -23.11 -7.34
N LYS A 105 18.90 -23.76 -6.33
CA LYS A 105 17.86 -24.80 -6.51
C LYS A 105 16.47 -24.19 -6.58
N LYS A 106 16.16 -23.30 -5.62
CA LYS A 106 14.87 -22.64 -5.51
C LYS A 106 15.05 -21.20 -5.07
N LEU A 107 14.17 -20.35 -5.51
CA LEU A 107 14.04 -18.96 -5.05
C LEU A 107 12.58 -18.69 -4.78
N MET A 108 12.31 -17.98 -3.67
CA MET A 108 10.99 -17.46 -3.34
C MET A 108 11.10 -15.96 -3.12
N PHE A 109 10.38 -15.21 -3.89
CA PHE A 109 10.26 -13.76 -3.72
C PHE A 109 8.90 -13.41 -3.14
N VAL A 110 8.89 -12.63 -2.06
CA VAL A 110 7.69 -12.21 -1.33
C VAL A 110 7.64 -10.70 -1.35
N GLN A 111 6.78 -10.18 -2.20
CA GLN A 111 6.55 -8.75 -2.36
C GLN A 111 5.44 -8.27 -1.39
N GLU A 112 4.39 -9.08 -1.26
CA GLU A 112 3.36 -8.90 -0.24
C GLU A 112 3.25 -10.16 0.63
N PRO A 113 2.86 -10.07 1.90
CA PRO A 113 2.74 -11.23 2.78
C PRO A 113 1.86 -12.36 2.23
N THR A 114 0.93 -12.03 1.33
CA THR A 114 -0.05 -12.94 0.74
C THR A 114 0.29 -13.40 -0.67
N THR A 115 1.38 -12.90 -1.25
CA THR A 115 1.79 -13.24 -2.61
C THR A 115 3.23 -13.72 -2.61
N ARG A 116 3.42 -14.97 -3.00
CA ARG A 116 4.73 -15.62 -3.05
C ARG A 116 5.02 -16.10 -4.46
N HIS A 117 6.11 -15.64 -4.99
CA HIS A 117 6.60 -16.02 -6.31
C HIS A 117 7.67 -17.10 -6.13
N HIS A 118 7.37 -18.32 -6.52
CA HIS A 118 8.26 -19.46 -6.42
C HIS A 118 8.94 -19.72 -7.76
N PHE A 119 10.25 -19.88 -7.71
CA PHE A 119 11.07 -20.27 -8.85
C PHE A 119 11.86 -21.53 -8.49
N THR A 120 11.82 -22.51 -9.37
CA THR A 120 12.67 -23.71 -9.29
C THR A 120 13.58 -23.72 -10.50
N VAL A 121 14.88 -23.83 -10.27
CA VAL A 121 15.87 -23.91 -11.36
C VAL A 121 15.89 -25.35 -11.87
N SER A 122 15.75 -25.53 -13.19
CA SER A 122 15.83 -26.82 -13.86
C SER A 122 16.67 -26.69 -15.13
N GLY A 123 17.96 -27.02 -15.04
CA GLY A 123 18.94 -26.73 -16.10
C GLY A 123 19.03 -25.21 -16.34
N ASP A 124 18.88 -24.78 -17.57
CA ASP A 124 18.92 -23.36 -17.97
C ASP A 124 17.56 -22.67 -17.91
N SER A 125 16.54 -23.31 -17.30
CA SER A 125 15.16 -22.79 -17.27
C SER A 125 14.70 -22.54 -15.84
N LEU A 126 13.79 -21.54 -15.67
CA LEU A 126 13.05 -21.29 -14.45
C LEU A 126 11.63 -21.83 -14.56
N ILE A 127 11.25 -22.69 -13.61
CA ILE A 127 9.85 -23.10 -13.45
C ILE A 127 9.24 -22.15 -12.42
N TYR A 128 8.24 -21.41 -12.86
CA TYR A 128 7.56 -20.41 -12.04
C TYR A 128 6.21 -20.91 -11.52
N HIS A 129 5.91 -20.57 -10.28
CA HIS A 129 4.61 -20.78 -9.66
C HIS A 129 4.25 -19.60 -8.76
N LEU A 130 3.04 -19.04 -8.95
CA LEU A 130 2.50 -18.00 -8.08
C LEU A 130 1.60 -18.64 -7.01
N GLU A 131 1.94 -18.41 -5.74
CA GLU A 131 1.13 -18.79 -4.59
C GLU A 131 0.44 -17.53 -4.03
N ALA A 132 -0.90 -17.49 -4.13
CA ALA A 132 -1.72 -16.46 -3.50
C ALA A 132 -2.36 -17.04 -2.24
N LEU A 133 -2.02 -16.45 -1.08
CA LEU A 133 -2.56 -16.89 0.21
C LEU A 133 -3.92 -16.23 0.46
N PRO A 134 -4.88 -16.97 1.03
CA PRO A 134 -6.21 -16.45 1.31
C PRO A 134 -6.15 -15.36 2.37
N VAL A 135 -6.86 -14.25 2.14
CA VAL A 135 -7.03 -13.16 3.08
C VAL A 135 -8.46 -13.09 3.56
N LYS A 136 -8.65 -12.79 4.84
CA LYS A 136 -9.96 -12.46 5.38
C LYS A 136 -10.25 -10.99 5.08
N LYS A 137 -11.44 -10.72 4.50
CA LYS A 137 -11.94 -9.36 4.31
C LYS A 137 -12.89 -8.99 5.44
N ALA A 138 -12.77 -7.77 5.96
CA ALA A 138 -13.66 -7.26 7.00
C ALA A 138 -14.01 -5.80 6.71
N LYS A 139 -15.30 -5.48 6.76
CA LYS A 139 -15.77 -4.11 6.62
C LYS A 139 -15.82 -3.44 7.99
N ARG A 140 -15.31 -2.21 8.08
CA ARG A 140 -15.24 -1.44 9.32
C ARG A 140 -15.56 0.02 9.08
N ILE A 141 -16.18 0.63 10.09
CA ILE A 141 -16.28 2.08 10.23
C ILE A 141 -15.17 2.49 11.21
N ILE A 142 -14.37 3.45 10.79
CA ILE A 142 -13.30 4.05 11.59
C ILE A 142 -13.65 5.53 11.70
N GLU A 143 -13.79 5.99 12.92
CA GLU A 143 -14.13 7.39 13.23
C GLU A 143 -13.11 7.99 14.18
N GLY A 144 -12.92 9.29 14.11
CA GLY A 144 -11.97 9.98 14.95
C GLY A 144 -12.17 11.49 14.95
N THR A 145 -11.42 12.11 15.87
CA THR A 145 -11.36 13.57 16.02
C THR A 145 -9.95 14.03 15.68
N ILE A 146 -9.84 15.07 14.87
CA ILE A 146 -8.56 15.66 14.46
C ILE A 146 -7.88 16.30 15.69
N GLN A 147 -6.65 15.86 15.98
CA GLN A 147 -5.86 16.41 17.10
C GLN A 147 -4.87 17.50 16.61
N GLU A 148 -4.16 17.22 15.53
CA GLU A 148 -3.21 18.14 14.90
C GLU A 148 -3.53 18.30 13.42
N THR A 149 -3.39 17.21 12.66
CA THR A 149 -3.75 17.13 11.24
C THR A 149 -4.52 15.84 10.98
N LEU A 150 -5.30 15.81 9.89
CA LEU A 150 -5.96 14.58 9.45
C LEU A 150 -4.93 13.48 9.19
N ASP A 151 -3.82 13.81 8.54
CA ASP A 151 -2.74 12.85 8.21
C ASP A 151 -2.13 12.21 9.46
N ALA A 152 -1.79 13.02 10.47
CA ALA A 152 -1.25 12.52 11.74
C ALA A 152 -2.27 11.64 12.48
N THR A 153 -3.54 12.05 12.48
CA THR A 153 -4.61 11.28 13.13
C THR A 153 -4.83 9.93 12.44
N LEU A 154 -4.91 9.90 11.10
CA LEU A 154 -5.04 8.66 10.34
C LEU A 154 -3.84 7.73 10.55
N LEU A 155 -2.62 8.28 10.65
CA LEU A 155 -1.41 7.51 10.94
C LEU A 155 -1.50 6.82 12.31
N THR A 156 -1.93 7.52 13.36
CA THR A 156 -2.10 6.93 14.70
C THR A 156 -3.17 5.84 14.73
N MET A 157 -4.13 5.88 13.81
CA MET A 157 -5.18 4.87 13.63
C MET A 157 -4.76 3.72 12.69
N GLY A 158 -3.48 3.67 12.31
CA GLY A 158 -2.91 2.58 11.55
C GLY A 158 -3.29 2.59 10.06
N PHE A 159 -3.62 3.75 9.49
CA PHE A 159 -3.76 3.89 8.05
C PHE A 159 -2.38 3.91 7.39
N ALA A 160 -2.20 3.08 6.37
CA ALA A 160 -0.99 3.07 5.58
C ALA A 160 -0.86 4.37 4.75
N PRO A 161 0.35 4.76 4.31
CA PRO A 161 0.56 5.97 3.53
C PRO A 161 -0.36 6.11 2.32
N GLN A 162 -0.57 5.02 1.55
CA GLN A 162 -1.46 5.03 0.38
C GLN A 162 -2.93 5.25 0.75
N ASP A 163 -3.39 4.71 1.89
CA ASP A 163 -4.77 4.87 2.36
C ASP A 163 -5.02 6.34 2.75
N LYS A 164 -4.06 6.93 3.49
CA LYS A 164 -4.10 8.35 3.87
C LYS A 164 -4.13 9.25 2.64
N GLN A 165 -3.27 8.96 1.66
CA GLN A 165 -3.18 9.73 0.42
C GLN A 165 -4.52 9.73 -0.33
N ALA A 166 -5.19 8.58 -0.42
CA ALA A 166 -6.49 8.47 -1.10
C ALA A 166 -7.57 9.31 -0.40
N ILE A 167 -7.58 9.33 0.94
CA ILE A 167 -8.50 10.14 1.74
C ILE A 167 -8.20 11.62 1.57
N ASN A 168 -6.94 12.03 1.75
CA ASN A 168 -6.52 13.41 1.65
C ASN A 168 -6.81 13.99 0.27
N ASN A 169 -6.36 13.32 -0.80
CA ASN A 169 -6.60 13.78 -2.18
C ASN A 169 -8.09 13.93 -2.48
N GLY A 170 -8.91 13.00 -1.97
CA GLY A 170 -10.36 13.10 -2.13
C GLY A 170 -10.93 14.32 -1.45
N LEU A 171 -10.61 14.54 -0.19
CA LEU A 171 -11.12 15.64 0.60
C LEU A 171 -10.58 17.01 0.16
N GLU A 172 -9.33 17.09 -0.33
CA GLU A 172 -8.72 18.33 -0.84
C GLU A 172 -9.45 18.91 -2.07
N THR A 173 -10.29 18.13 -2.72
CA THR A 173 -11.14 18.65 -3.80
C THR A 173 -12.23 19.59 -3.29
N GLU A 174 -12.60 19.49 -2.02
CA GLU A 174 -13.67 20.24 -1.38
C GLU A 174 -13.17 21.09 -0.18
N ILE A 175 -12.08 20.68 0.47
CA ILE A 175 -11.57 21.30 1.70
C ILE A 175 -10.16 21.84 1.48
N ASN A 176 -9.94 23.10 1.85
CA ASN A 176 -8.59 23.63 1.97
C ASN A 176 -8.08 23.38 3.40
N PHE A 177 -7.40 22.27 3.63
CA PHE A 177 -6.95 21.86 4.96
C PHE A 177 -6.09 22.90 5.67
N SER A 178 -5.21 23.59 4.95
CA SER A 178 -4.33 24.61 5.56
C SER A 178 -5.08 25.82 6.08
N ARG A 179 -6.24 26.13 5.52
CA ARG A 179 -7.08 27.29 5.89
C ARG A 179 -8.22 26.90 6.81
N ASP A 180 -8.90 25.79 6.53
CA ASP A 180 -10.24 25.51 7.05
C ASP A 180 -10.26 24.41 8.13
N ALA A 181 -9.32 23.44 8.09
CA ALA A 181 -9.26 22.37 9.09
C ALA A 181 -8.85 22.86 10.47
N ARG A 182 -9.45 22.29 11.51
CA ARG A 182 -9.20 22.65 12.92
C ARG A 182 -9.11 21.39 13.80
N ASN A 183 -8.39 21.55 14.91
CA ASN A 183 -8.46 20.57 16.00
C ASN A 183 -9.90 20.50 16.50
N GLY A 184 -10.38 19.28 16.73
CA GLY A 184 -11.77 19.02 17.10
C GLY A 184 -12.70 18.67 15.93
N ASP A 185 -12.28 18.92 14.67
CA ASP A 185 -13.02 18.42 13.49
C ASP A 185 -13.08 16.90 13.53
N GLN A 186 -14.12 16.34 12.98
CA GLN A 186 -14.40 14.92 13.02
C GLN A 186 -14.31 14.29 11.64
N PHE A 187 -13.96 13.03 11.60
CA PHE A 187 -14.02 12.24 10.37
C PHE A 187 -14.57 10.84 10.64
N LEU A 188 -15.14 10.25 9.59
CA LEU A 188 -15.58 8.88 9.55
C LEU A 188 -15.18 8.28 8.20
N VAL A 189 -14.62 7.07 8.25
CA VAL A 189 -14.22 6.33 7.04
C VAL A 189 -14.81 4.93 7.09
N PHE A 190 -15.54 4.55 6.04
CA PHE A 190 -16.00 3.17 5.86
C PHE A 190 -15.05 2.45 4.90
N VAL A 191 -14.43 1.37 5.38
CA VAL A 191 -13.39 0.63 4.68
C VAL A 191 -13.64 -0.87 4.64
N GLU A 192 -13.07 -1.55 3.66
CA GLU A 192 -12.82 -2.98 3.70
C GLU A 192 -11.32 -3.20 3.93
N GLU A 193 -11.00 -3.90 5.00
CA GLU A 193 -9.64 -4.29 5.37
C GLU A 193 -9.35 -5.70 4.87
N ARG A 194 -8.11 -5.93 4.43
CA ARG A 194 -7.55 -7.25 4.18
C ARG A 194 -6.80 -7.68 5.44
N ILE A 195 -7.15 -8.83 6.00
CA ILE A 195 -6.55 -9.36 7.23
C ILE A 195 -5.85 -10.68 6.92
N PHE A 196 -4.56 -10.74 7.22
CA PHE A 196 -3.73 -11.92 7.09
C PHE A 196 -2.98 -12.19 8.40
N GLU A 197 -3.07 -13.41 8.92
CA GLU A 197 -2.47 -13.81 10.20
C GLU A 197 -2.78 -12.85 11.37
N GLY A 198 -4.02 -12.34 11.40
CA GLY A 198 -4.48 -11.42 12.44
C GLY A 198 -4.01 -9.97 12.30
N LYS A 199 -3.27 -9.64 11.25
CA LYS A 199 -2.78 -8.29 10.96
C LYS A 199 -3.53 -7.68 9.77
N THR A 200 -3.90 -6.41 9.89
CA THR A 200 -4.45 -5.65 8.76
C THR A 200 -3.32 -5.34 7.77
N LEU A 201 -3.53 -5.69 6.51
CA LEU A 201 -2.63 -5.38 5.41
C LEU A 201 -2.86 -3.94 4.92
N PRO A 202 -1.81 -3.29 4.38
CA PRO A 202 -1.94 -2.01 3.68
C PRO A 202 -2.89 -2.10 2.47
N GLY A 203 -3.41 -0.95 2.03
CA GLY A 203 -4.30 -0.88 0.86
C GLY A 203 -5.74 -1.21 1.23
N ARG A 204 -6.29 -0.50 2.22
CA ARG A 204 -7.72 -0.55 2.54
C ARG A 204 -8.54 -0.07 1.36
N LYS A 205 -9.63 -0.77 1.07
CA LYS A 205 -10.62 -0.30 0.11
C LYS A 205 -11.56 0.68 0.79
N ILE A 206 -11.47 1.95 0.43
CA ILE A 206 -12.26 3.02 1.02
C ILE A 206 -13.58 3.13 0.25
N PHE A 207 -14.71 2.96 0.92
CA PHE A 207 -16.06 3.07 0.34
C PHE A 207 -16.70 4.42 0.58
N TYR A 208 -16.43 5.02 1.73
CA TYR A 208 -17.02 6.28 2.13
C TYR A 208 -16.08 7.03 3.05
N VAL A 209 -16.05 8.35 2.89
CA VAL A 209 -15.33 9.26 3.77
C VAL A 209 -16.28 10.40 4.12
N GLN A 210 -16.38 10.74 5.40
CA GLN A 210 -17.03 11.94 5.87
C GLN A 210 -16.03 12.76 6.69
N TYR A 211 -15.99 14.05 6.43
CA TYR A 211 -15.25 15.01 7.24
C TYR A 211 -16.24 16.09 7.68
N THR A 212 -16.23 16.45 8.96
CA THR A 212 -17.12 17.47 9.53
C THR A 212 -16.32 18.41 10.40
N GLY A 213 -16.36 19.70 10.08
CA GLY A 213 -15.71 20.74 10.84
C GLY A 213 -16.55 22.01 10.90
N GLU A 214 -16.24 22.86 11.87
CA GLU A 214 -16.98 24.13 12.07
C GLU A 214 -16.90 25.04 10.83
N ARG A 215 -15.73 25.05 10.16
CA ARG A 215 -15.49 25.90 8.99
C ARG A 215 -15.79 25.23 7.66
N THR A 216 -15.59 23.93 7.62
CA THR A 216 -15.76 23.13 6.39
C THR A 216 -17.20 22.72 6.17
N GLY A 217 -18.02 22.69 7.24
CA GLY A 217 -19.27 21.95 7.19
C GLY A 217 -19.02 20.45 7.09
N THR A 218 -19.93 19.73 6.46
CA THR A 218 -19.78 18.29 6.20
C THR A 218 -19.43 18.08 4.73
N CYS A 219 -18.32 17.38 4.49
CA CYS A 219 -17.87 16.91 3.19
C CYS A 219 -17.96 15.40 3.14
N GLU A 220 -18.53 14.86 2.08
CA GLU A 220 -18.77 13.42 1.92
C GLU A 220 -18.24 12.93 0.58
N LEU A 221 -17.53 11.80 0.62
CA LEU A 221 -17.02 11.14 -0.56
C LEU A 221 -17.51 9.69 -0.62
N PHE A 222 -17.90 9.25 -1.78
CA PHE A 222 -18.47 7.93 -2.04
C PHE A 222 -17.66 7.22 -3.10
N ARG A 223 -17.38 5.92 -2.88
CA ARG A 223 -16.73 5.10 -3.90
C ARG A 223 -17.72 4.67 -4.96
N TYR A 224 -17.38 4.96 -6.19
CA TYR A 224 -17.98 4.35 -7.37
C TYR A 224 -17.07 3.24 -7.90
N GLU A 225 -17.67 2.12 -8.30
CA GLU A 225 -17.00 0.99 -8.94
C GLU A 225 -17.78 0.61 -10.20
N ASP A 226 -17.08 0.64 -11.32
CA ASP A 226 -17.58 0.19 -12.60
C ASP A 226 -17.56 -1.35 -12.68
N ALA A 227 -18.31 -1.90 -13.62
CA ALA A 227 -18.28 -3.31 -13.95
C ALA A 227 -16.90 -3.77 -14.49
N GLU A 228 -16.14 -2.86 -15.11
CA GLU A 228 -14.77 -3.09 -15.53
C GLU A 228 -13.80 -2.80 -14.40
N GLU A 229 -13.04 -3.80 -13.95
CA GLU A 229 -12.12 -3.70 -12.81
C GLU A 229 -11.09 -2.57 -12.94
N ASN A 230 -10.58 -2.35 -14.16
CA ASN A 230 -9.58 -1.31 -14.47
C ASN A 230 -10.19 -0.04 -15.07
N SER A 231 -11.48 0.19 -14.89
CA SER A 231 -12.14 1.40 -15.40
C SER A 231 -11.55 2.65 -14.76
N VAL A 232 -11.31 3.66 -15.58
CA VAL A 232 -10.89 5.00 -15.13
C VAL A 232 -11.95 5.71 -14.29
N LEU A 233 -13.18 5.18 -14.27
CA LEU A 233 -14.27 5.69 -13.45
C LEU A 233 -14.23 5.16 -12.02
N ASN A 234 -13.44 4.12 -11.72
CA ASN A 234 -13.31 3.59 -10.37
C ASN A 234 -12.62 4.62 -9.47
N GLY A 235 -13.30 5.08 -8.41
CA GLY A 235 -12.72 6.09 -7.54
C GLY A 235 -13.69 6.68 -6.53
N LEU A 236 -13.22 7.71 -5.82
CA LEU A 236 -14.04 8.49 -4.91
C LEU A 236 -14.67 9.67 -5.65
N TYR A 237 -15.91 9.97 -5.29
CA TYR A 237 -16.73 11.02 -5.86
C TYR A 237 -17.42 11.81 -4.76
N THR A 238 -17.65 13.12 -4.98
CA THR A 238 -18.51 13.92 -4.12
C THR A 238 -19.97 13.52 -4.30
N ILE A 239 -20.84 14.01 -3.44
CA ILE A 239 -22.27 13.74 -3.51
C ILE A 239 -22.90 14.27 -4.83
N GLU A 240 -22.30 15.29 -5.43
CA GLU A 240 -22.72 15.83 -6.74
C GLU A 240 -22.18 15.00 -7.91
N GLY A 241 -21.45 13.93 -7.65
CA GLY A 241 -20.86 13.06 -8.67
C GLY A 241 -19.60 13.62 -9.32
N LYS A 242 -18.93 14.60 -8.71
CA LYS A 242 -17.63 15.11 -9.16
C LYS A 242 -16.55 14.11 -8.74
N SER A 243 -15.77 13.62 -9.69
CA SER A 243 -14.67 12.71 -9.42
C SER A 243 -13.56 13.39 -8.62
N CYS A 244 -13.14 12.77 -7.54
CA CYS A 244 -11.97 13.19 -6.77
C CYS A 244 -10.63 12.87 -7.45
N HIS A 245 -10.66 12.13 -8.56
CA HIS A 245 -9.46 11.71 -9.30
C HIS A 245 -9.27 12.41 -10.65
N SER A 246 -10.33 12.97 -11.24
CA SER A 246 -10.33 13.33 -12.66
C SER A 246 -9.90 14.75 -12.98
N ASN A 247 -9.91 15.68 -12.05
CA ASN A 247 -9.57 17.09 -12.31
C ASN A 247 -8.63 17.71 -11.27
N GLY A 248 -8.26 17.00 -10.23
CA GLY A 248 -7.34 17.45 -9.20
C GLY A 248 -5.96 16.79 -9.39
N VAL A 249 -4.97 17.61 -9.64
CA VAL A 249 -3.59 17.21 -9.43
C VAL A 249 -3.40 17.24 -7.91
N GLY A 250 -3.32 16.08 -7.26
CA GLY A 250 -3.02 15.97 -5.83
C GLY A 250 -1.62 16.51 -5.51
N PHE A 251 -1.20 16.36 -4.28
CA PHE A 251 0.17 16.71 -3.90
C PHE A 251 1.08 15.48 -3.92
N PRO A 252 2.36 15.65 -4.33
CA PRO A 252 3.29 14.52 -4.42
C PRO A 252 3.81 14.04 -3.06
N LEU A 253 3.56 14.77 -1.98
CA LEU A 253 3.98 14.48 -0.62
C LEU A 253 2.80 14.60 0.34
N SER A 254 2.80 13.80 1.40
CA SER A 254 1.80 13.88 2.48
C SER A 254 1.91 15.18 3.32
N VAL A 255 3.12 15.78 3.36
CA VAL A 255 3.36 17.08 4.02
C VAL A 255 4.11 17.99 3.05
N ILE A 256 3.54 19.17 2.79
CA ILE A 256 4.05 20.11 1.81
C ILE A 256 4.87 21.22 2.50
N HIS A 257 6.19 21.17 2.27
CA HIS A 257 7.10 22.27 2.62
C HIS A 257 7.79 22.78 1.36
N VAL A 258 7.26 23.86 0.78
CA VAL A 258 7.85 24.52 -0.38
C VAL A 258 9.15 25.22 0.06
N VAL A 259 10.28 24.86 -0.55
CA VAL A 259 11.58 25.50 -0.34
C VAL A 259 11.98 26.40 -1.50
N SER A 260 11.41 26.13 -2.70
CA SER A 260 11.60 26.99 -3.86
C SER A 260 10.39 26.92 -4.79
N SER A 261 9.84 28.08 -5.11
CA SER A 261 8.68 28.22 -5.99
C SER A 261 9.05 28.15 -7.47
N PHE A 262 8.08 27.83 -8.31
CA PHE A 262 8.14 27.97 -9.76
C PHE A 262 8.39 29.41 -10.19
N GLY A 263 9.16 29.60 -11.25
CA GLY A 263 9.36 30.91 -11.90
C GLY A 263 10.75 31.51 -11.73
N LYS A 264 10.88 32.81 -11.93
CA LYS A 264 12.18 33.49 -11.87
C LYS A 264 12.75 33.51 -10.46
N ARG A 265 13.97 32.98 -10.31
CA ARG A 265 14.75 33.04 -9.07
C ARG A 265 16.23 33.25 -9.35
N LEU A 266 16.98 33.67 -8.33
CA LEU A 266 18.44 33.65 -8.40
C LEU A 266 18.89 32.20 -8.33
N ASP A 267 19.67 31.76 -9.33
CA ASP A 267 20.25 30.42 -9.36
C ASP A 267 21.22 30.26 -8.20
N PRO A 268 21.02 29.29 -7.29
CA PRO A 268 21.87 29.14 -6.11
C PRO A 268 23.30 28.72 -6.43
N PHE A 269 23.57 28.20 -7.64
CA PHE A 269 24.89 27.73 -8.07
C PHE A 269 25.65 28.78 -8.88
N HIS A 270 24.96 29.55 -9.69
CA HIS A 270 25.58 30.47 -10.65
C HIS A 270 25.37 31.95 -10.30
N GLY A 271 24.51 32.27 -9.30
CA GLY A 271 24.22 33.65 -8.91
C GLY A 271 23.55 34.49 -10.00
N SER A 272 23.07 33.90 -11.09
CA SER A 272 22.36 34.55 -12.18
C SER A 272 20.86 34.32 -12.08
N TRP A 273 20.07 35.18 -12.72
CA TRP A 273 18.63 34.96 -12.80
C TRP A 273 18.31 33.78 -13.71
N ALA A 274 17.64 32.77 -13.18
CA ALA A 274 17.18 31.58 -13.88
C ALA A 274 15.69 31.38 -13.68
N ASN A 275 15.06 30.65 -14.61
CA ASN A 275 13.67 30.27 -14.50
C ASN A 275 13.57 28.85 -13.91
N HIS A 276 13.04 28.75 -12.70
CA HIS A 276 12.80 27.47 -12.06
C HIS A 276 11.58 26.80 -12.69
N GLN A 277 11.76 25.61 -13.27
CA GLN A 277 10.75 24.90 -14.05
C GLN A 277 9.83 24.00 -13.21
N GLY A 278 10.00 23.99 -11.89
CA GLY A 278 9.23 23.18 -10.97
C GLY A 278 9.04 23.86 -9.61
N VAL A 279 8.51 23.13 -8.67
CA VAL A 279 8.43 23.53 -7.26
C VAL A 279 9.28 22.54 -6.47
N ASP A 280 10.21 23.05 -5.67
CA ASP A 280 11.03 22.22 -4.79
C ASP A 280 10.35 22.06 -3.45
N TYR A 281 10.20 20.83 -3.01
CA TYR A 281 9.67 20.46 -1.71
C TYR A 281 10.79 19.92 -0.82
N ARG A 282 10.75 20.25 0.47
CA ARG A 282 11.63 19.63 1.45
C ARG A 282 11.03 18.33 1.94
N ALA A 283 11.81 17.25 1.85
CA ALA A 283 11.48 15.96 2.42
C ALA A 283 12.75 15.26 2.93
N HIS A 284 12.60 14.35 3.89
CA HIS A 284 13.71 13.50 4.31
C HIS A 284 13.97 12.43 3.23
N TYR A 285 15.22 11.97 3.16
CA TYR A 285 15.58 10.84 2.29
C TYR A 285 14.71 9.62 2.63
N GLY A 286 14.16 8.97 1.61
CA GLY A 286 13.23 7.84 1.77
C GLY A 286 11.76 8.23 2.02
N THR A 287 11.41 9.53 2.01
CA THR A 287 10.02 9.96 2.04
C THR A 287 9.31 9.51 0.77
N PRO A 288 8.15 8.81 0.87
CA PRO A 288 7.40 8.41 -0.30
C PRO A 288 6.95 9.61 -1.14
N VAL A 289 7.15 9.52 -2.46
CA VAL A 289 6.67 10.49 -3.45
C VAL A 289 5.56 9.81 -4.26
N TYR A 290 4.42 10.45 -4.35
CA TYR A 290 3.21 9.89 -4.96
C TYR A 290 2.93 10.51 -6.32
N ALA A 291 2.40 9.71 -7.24
CA ALA A 291 1.82 10.23 -8.47
C ALA A 291 0.59 11.10 -8.11
N VAL A 292 0.60 12.34 -8.58
CA VAL A 292 -0.47 13.31 -8.25
C VAL A 292 -1.79 13.03 -8.96
N ALA A 293 -1.78 12.16 -9.95
CA ALA A 293 -2.96 11.64 -10.66
C ALA A 293 -2.63 10.31 -11.32
N GLY A 294 -3.65 9.52 -11.65
CA GLY A 294 -3.50 8.30 -12.46
C GLY A 294 -2.94 8.63 -13.85
N GLY A 295 -2.09 7.76 -14.41
CA GLY A 295 -1.50 8.00 -15.71
C GLY A 295 -0.54 6.90 -16.15
N LYS A 296 0.07 7.11 -17.33
CA LYS A 296 1.07 6.20 -17.90
C LYS A 296 2.47 6.75 -17.67
N VAL A 297 3.33 5.98 -17.01
CA VAL A 297 4.75 6.29 -16.88
C VAL A 297 5.40 6.28 -18.26
N THR A 298 6.04 7.39 -18.64
CA THR A 298 6.73 7.56 -19.92
C THR A 298 8.24 7.58 -19.77
N THR A 299 8.74 7.89 -18.57
CA THR A 299 10.16 7.90 -18.23
C THR A 299 10.32 7.45 -16.78
N ALA A 300 11.28 6.57 -16.54
CA ALA A 300 11.77 6.20 -15.21
C ALA A 300 13.27 5.91 -15.35
N SER A 301 14.11 6.93 -15.19
CA SER A 301 15.55 6.81 -15.42
C SER A 301 16.34 7.94 -14.78
N TYR A 302 17.66 7.78 -14.69
CA TYR A 302 18.55 8.89 -14.38
C TYR A 302 18.68 9.83 -15.59
N ASN A 303 18.52 11.13 -15.34
CA ASN A 303 18.56 12.15 -16.38
C ASN A 303 19.37 13.38 -15.95
N GLY A 304 20.70 13.25 -15.92
CA GLY A 304 21.64 14.34 -15.71
C GLY A 304 21.28 15.24 -14.51
N GLY A 305 21.02 16.52 -14.76
CA GLY A 305 20.69 17.50 -13.71
C GLY A 305 19.38 17.25 -12.97
N TRP A 306 18.47 16.40 -13.49
CA TRP A 306 17.24 15.99 -12.82
C TRP A 306 17.41 14.80 -11.86
N GLY A 307 18.60 14.17 -11.87
CA GLY A 307 18.83 12.95 -11.09
C GLY A 307 17.96 11.79 -11.56
N ASN A 308 17.54 10.95 -10.61
CA ASN A 308 16.51 9.95 -10.89
C ASN A 308 15.17 10.67 -11.09
N GLU A 309 14.54 10.44 -12.24
CA GLU A 309 13.27 11.07 -12.58
C GLU A 309 12.22 10.06 -13.01
N ILE A 310 10.97 10.42 -12.73
CA ILE A 310 9.78 9.76 -13.26
C ILE A 310 8.93 10.81 -13.98
N ARG A 311 8.46 10.47 -15.20
CA ARG A 311 7.46 11.28 -15.93
C ARG A 311 6.21 10.46 -16.17
N ILE A 312 5.06 11.10 -15.97
CA ILE A 312 3.74 10.48 -16.11
C ILE A 312 2.88 11.35 -17.03
N ASN A 313 2.31 10.74 -18.07
CA ASN A 313 1.26 11.35 -18.87
C ASN A 313 -0.11 10.95 -18.33
N HIS A 314 -0.95 11.95 -18.07
CA HIS A 314 -2.29 11.77 -17.53
C HIS A 314 -3.36 11.79 -18.62
N PRO A 315 -4.51 11.10 -18.43
CA PRO A 315 -5.61 11.12 -19.41
C PRO A 315 -6.16 12.52 -19.71
N SER A 316 -5.99 13.47 -18.78
CA SER A 316 -6.35 14.87 -18.94
C SER A 316 -5.50 15.64 -19.97
N GLY A 317 -4.46 15.02 -20.54
CA GLY A 317 -3.48 15.68 -21.39
C GLY A 317 -2.36 16.41 -20.63
N LEU A 318 -2.42 16.42 -19.31
CA LEU A 318 -1.35 16.92 -18.45
C LEU A 318 -0.19 15.91 -18.38
N SER A 319 1.00 16.41 -18.06
CA SER A 319 2.17 15.59 -17.77
C SER A 319 2.80 16.08 -16.47
N THR A 320 3.22 15.16 -15.63
CA THR A 320 3.97 15.48 -14.39
C THR A 320 5.35 14.87 -14.42
N GLN A 321 6.29 15.55 -13.77
CA GLN A 321 7.67 15.11 -13.64
C GLN A 321 8.06 15.17 -12.15
N TYR A 322 8.68 14.10 -11.69
CA TYR A 322 9.23 13.96 -10.34
C TYR A 322 10.72 13.74 -10.49
N ALA A 323 11.51 14.64 -9.93
CA ALA A 323 12.95 14.66 -10.07
C ALA A 323 13.66 14.52 -8.72
N HIS A 324 14.98 14.31 -8.76
CA HIS A 324 15.85 14.15 -7.59
C HIS A 324 15.38 13.02 -6.64
N LEU A 325 14.81 11.97 -7.22
CA LEU A 325 14.38 10.79 -6.48
C LEU A 325 15.59 9.95 -6.04
N SER A 326 15.39 9.17 -4.96
CA SER A 326 16.41 8.26 -4.41
C SER A 326 16.48 6.93 -5.15
#